data_7ff421bc7ed3831cb0ff4d367cb102df
#
_entry.id   7ff421bc7ed3831cb0ff4d367cb102df
#
_cell.length_a   1.000
_cell.length_b   1.000
_cell.length_c   1.000
_cell.angle_alpha   90.00
_cell.angle_beta   90.00
_cell.angle_gamma   90.00
#
_symmetry.space_group_name_H-M   'P 1'
#
loop_
_entity.id
_entity.type
_entity.pdbx_description
1 polymer ?
#
loop_
_entity_poly.entity_id
_entity_poly.type
_entity_poly.pdbx_seq_one_letter_code
_entity_poly.pdbx_strand_id
1 'polypeptide(L)'
;VKLGFKEIEVGFPAASETEYTFLRKLIEDNLIPDDVTVQVLTQSRDHIIDRTFEALRGVKNAIVHLYNSTSLAQREQVFRASREEIIEIAVSGASMLKEYAEKYPDSNFTFEYSPESFTGTEMDFALEISNAVMDIWQPTEDHKAILNLPSTVQMSMPHVYANQIEYICKNLKNRENILISLHPHNDRGTGVADAELGLLAG
;
A
#
# COMPACT_ATOMS: atom_id res chain seq x y z
N VAL A 1 3.17 -2.29 -19.90
CA VAL A 1 3.59 -1.25 -20.83
C VAL A 1 2.83 -1.36 -22.16
N LYS A 2 2.94 -2.46 -22.93
CA LYS A 2 2.26 -2.62 -24.23
C LYS A 2 0.71 -2.54 -24.15
N LEU A 3 0.12 -2.88 -23.00
CA LEU A 3 -1.32 -2.78 -22.75
C LEU A 3 -1.76 -1.38 -22.29
N GLY A 4 -0.82 -0.45 -22.09
CA GLY A 4 -1.10 0.94 -21.72
C GLY A 4 -1.14 1.22 -20.22
N PHE A 5 -0.88 0.23 -19.34
CA PHE A 5 -0.78 0.47 -17.91
C PHE A 5 0.37 1.44 -17.59
N LYS A 6 0.11 2.39 -16.69
CA LYS A 6 1.03 3.45 -16.29
C LYS A 6 1.60 3.26 -14.88
N GLU A 7 0.94 2.50 -14.05
CA GLU A 7 1.41 2.07 -12.74
C GLU A 7 1.53 0.56 -12.74
N ILE A 8 2.72 0.04 -12.42
CA ILE A 8 3.02 -1.40 -12.57
C ILE A 8 3.80 -1.86 -11.34
N GLU A 9 3.19 -2.72 -10.54
CA GLU A 9 3.89 -3.38 -9.45
C GLU A 9 4.88 -4.41 -10.02
N VAL A 10 6.14 -4.29 -9.59
CA VAL A 10 7.26 -5.09 -10.11
C VAL A 10 7.86 -6.03 -9.08
N GLY A 11 7.32 -6.04 -7.87
CA GLY A 11 7.66 -7.00 -6.84
C GLY A 11 8.04 -6.41 -5.48
N PHE A 12 8.74 -7.22 -4.67
CA PHE A 12 9.16 -6.89 -3.32
C PHE A 12 10.70 -6.98 -3.23
N PRO A 13 11.42 -5.90 -3.56
CA PRO A 13 12.88 -5.95 -3.76
C PRO A 13 13.67 -6.37 -2.51
N ALA A 14 13.12 -6.18 -1.32
CA ALA A 14 13.76 -6.65 -0.09
C ALA A 14 13.48 -8.14 0.25
N ALA A 15 12.60 -8.82 -0.48
CA ALA A 15 12.24 -10.21 -0.19
C ALA A 15 13.32 -11.20 -0.63
N SER A 16 14.04 -10.91 -1.72
CA SER A 16 15.07 -11.79 -2.23
C SER A 16 16.07 -11.05 -3.13
N GLU A 17 17.24 -11.64 -3.33
CA GLU A 17 18.24 -11.11 -4.25
C GLU A 17 17.75 -11.10 -5.71
N THR A 18 16.88 -12.03 -6.08
CA THR A 18 16.29 -12.08 -7.43
C THR A 18 15.38 -10.86 -7.66
N GLU A 19 14.50 -10.54 -6.70
CA GLU A 19 13.61 -9.38 -6.76
C GLU A 19 14.43 -8.07 -6.79
N TYR A 20 15.42 -7.97 -5.94
CA TYR A 20 16.33 -6.83 -5.90
C TYR A 20 17.04 -6.63 -7.25
N THR A 21 17.68 -7.67 -7.75
CA THR A 21 18.44 -7.60 -9.01
C THR A 21 17.55 -7.31 -10.20
N PHE A 22 16.32 -7.84 -10.20
CA PHE A 22 15.33 -7.56 -11.25
C PHE A 22 15.00 -6.07 -11.32
N LEU A 23 14.66 -5.46 -10.19
CA LEU A 23 14.37 -4.02 -10.15
C LEU A 23 15.58 -3.17 -10.54
N ARG A 24 16.76 -3.51 -10.00
CA ARG A 24 18.00 -2.81 -10.38
C ARG A 24 18.23 -2.85 -11.88
N LYS A 25 18.03 -4.02 -12.50
CA LYS A 25 18.19 -4.17 -13.94
C LYS A 25 17.18 -3.33 -14.73
N LEU A 26 15.92 -3.24 -14.30
CA LEU A 26 14.94 -2.36 -14.94
C LEU A 26 15.39 -0.90 -14.94
N ILE A 27 15.99 -0.44 -13.84
CA ILE A 27 16.45 0.95 -13.68
C ILE A 27 17.77 1.18 -14.44
N GLU A 28 18.78 0.35 -14.24
CA GLU A 28 20.12 0.52 -14.77
C GLU A 28 20.18 0.37 -16.31
N ASP A 29 19.37 -0.55 -16.86
CA ASP A 29 19.26 -0.75 -18.31
C ASP A 29 18.24 0.21 -18.96
N ASN A 30 17.67 1.16 -18.20
CA ASN A 30 16.67 2.14 -18.65
C ASN A 30 15.45 1.49 -19.35
N LEU A 31 14.92 0.43 -18.77
CA LEU A 31 13.80 -0.35 -19.33
C LEU A 31 12.43 0.17 -18.91
N ILE A 32 12.37 1.14 -18.00
CA ILE A 32 11.14 1.78 -17.53
C ILE A 32 10.85 3.00 -18.41
N PRO A 33 9.74 3.02 -19.16
CA PRO A 33 9.38 4.22 -19.94
C PRO A 33 9.14 5.43 -19.02
N ASP A 34 9.40 6.62 -19.54
CA ASP A 34 9.28 7.88 -18.80
C ASP A 34 7.88 8.16 -18.23
N ASP A 35 6.86 7.60 -18.88
CA ASP A 35 5.44 7.74 -18.51
C ASP A 35 4.88 6.55 -17.71
N VAL A 36 5.77 5.71 -17.17
CA VAL A 36 5.43 4.56 -16.32
C VAL A 36 6.02 4.76 -14.94
N THR A 37 5.20 4.53 -13.92
CA THR A 37 5.59 4.49 -12.51
C THR A 37 5.69 3.04 -12.08
N VAL A 38 6.82 2.63 -11.53
CA VAL A 38 6.96 1.31 -10.94
C VAL A 38 6.48 1.32 -9.49
N GLN A 39 5.81 0.26 -9.08
CA GLN A 39 5.38 0.07 -7.70
C GLN A 39 6.16 -1.07 -7.07
N VAL A 40 6.57 -0.89 -5.82
CA VAL A 40 7.28 -1.91 -5.05
C VAL A 40 6.71 -2.04 -3.65
N LEU A 41 6.59 -3.28 -3.18
CA LEU A 41 6.17 -3.59 -1.81
C LEU A 41 7.32 -3.37 -0.82
N THR A 42 6.96 -2.88 0.36
CA THR A 42 7.84 -2.86 1.52
C THR A 42 7.06 -3.11 2.80
N GLN A 43 7.62 -3.91 3.69
CA GLN A 43 7.04 -4.14 5.00
C GLN A 43 7.52 -3.05 5.98
N SER A 44 6.68 -2.68 6.96
CA SER A 44 7.03 -1.70 7.99
C SER A 44 8.10 -2.22 8.95
N ARG A 45 9.34 -2.31 8.46
CA ARG A 45 10.58 -2.68 9.19
C ARG A 45 11.75 -1.92 8.60
N ASP A 46 12.57 -1.31 9.45
CA ASP A 46 13.67 -0.44 9.05
C ASP A 46 14.59 -1.03 7.98
N HIS A 47 15.17 -2.22 8.22
CA HIS A 47 16.07 -2.87 7.27
C HIS A 47 15.40 -3.28 5.94
N ILE A 48 14.08 -3.50 5.94
CA ILE A 48 13.30 -3.79 4.72
C ILE A 48 13.09 -2.51 3.92
N ILE A 49 12.73 -1.43 4.58
CA ILE A 49 12.55 -0.11 3.96
C ILE A 49 13.87 0.39 3.38
N ASP A 50 14.97 0.30 4.15
CA ASP A 50 16.32 0.68 3.68
C ASP A 50 16.69 -0.07 2.39
N ARG A 51 16.54 -1.40 2.38
CA ARG A 51 16.82 -2.23 1.21
C ARG A 51 15.93 -1.89 0.02
N THR A 52 14.67 -1.52 0.26
CA THR A 52 13.72 -1.11 -0.78
C THR A 52 14.19 0.19 -1.44
N PHE A 53 14.56 1.21 -0.67
CA PHE A 53 15.06 2.47 -1.22
C PHE A 53 16.44 2.32 -1.89
N GLU A 54 17.31 1.46 -1.37
CA GLU A 54 18.56 1.10 -2.06
C GLU A 54 18.26 0.53 -3.45
N ALA A 55 17.27 -0.37 -3.56
CA ALA A 55 16.88 -0.96 -4.84
C ALA A 55 16.26 0.07 -5.80
N LEU A 56 15.59 1.10 -5.30
CA LEU A 56 14.97 2.18 -6.08
C LEU A 56 15.95 3.28 -6.52
N ARG A 57 17.20 3.27 -6.06
CA ARG A 57 18.15 4.33 -6.40
C ARG A 57 18.23 4.57 -7.90
N GLY A 58 17.99 5.82 -8.33
CA GLY A 58 18.00 6.25 -9.72
C GLY A 58 16.69 6.02 -10.49
N VAL A 59 15.64 5.57 -9.82
CA VAL A 59 14.28 5.53 -10.42
C VAL A 59 13.77 6.95 -10.63
N LYS A 60 13.02 7.18 -11.71
CA LYS A 60 12.39 8.48 -11.97
C LYS A 60 11.08 8.66 -11.19
N ASN A 61 10.18 7.69 -11.32
CA ASN A 61 8.88 7.68 -10.65
C ASN A 61 8.66 6.32 -9.99
N ALA A 62 8.30 6.29 -8.70
CA ALA A 62 7.95 5.06 -8.00
C ALA A 62 6.83 5.25 -6.99
N ILE A 63 5.99 4.22 -6.85
CA ILE A 63 5.09 4.05 -5.72
C ILE A 63 5.78 3.11 -4.73
N VAL A 64 5.93 3.55 -3.48
CA VAL A 64 6.42 2.72 -2.39
C VAL A 64 5.24 2.27 -1.55
N HIS A 65 4.91 0.98 -1.67
CA HIS A 65 3.73 0.37 -1.07
C HIS A 65 4.07 -0.23 0.29
N LEU A 66 3.80 0.52 1.34
CA LEU A 66 3.98 0.11 2.74
C LEU A 66 2.80 -0.74 3.21
N TYR A 67 3.08 -1.84 3.88
CA TYR A 67 2.04 -2.64 4.54
C TYR A 67 2.45 -3.16 5.91
N ASN A 68 1.48 -3.37 6.76
CA ASN A 68 1.56 -4.17 7.97
C ASN A 68 0.22 -4.82 8.28
N SER A 69 0.26 -5.96 8.94
CA SER A 69 -0.94 -6.74 9.24
C SER A 69 -1.76 -6.11 10.36
N THR A 70 -3.07 -6.02 10.18
CA THR A 70 -3.98 -5.31 11.09
C THR A 70 -5.12 -6.16 11.64
N SER A 71 -5.40 -7.34 11.04
CA SER A 71 -6.54 -8.17 11.45
C SER A 71 -6.45 -8.64 12.90
N LEU A 72 -7.62 -8.86 13.50
CA LEU A 72 -7.73 -9.37 14.87
C LEU A 72 -6.91 -10.65 15.06
N ALA A 73 -7.02 -11.60 14.14
CA ALA A 73 -6.30 -12.87 14.23
C ALA A 73 -4.78 -12.68 14.23
N GLN A 74 -4.26 -11.77 13.40
CA GLN A 74 -2.83 -11.50 13.34
C GLN A 74 -2.34 -10.76 14.60
N ARG A 75 -3.11 -9.77 15.07
CA ARG A 75 -2.77 -9.06 16.30
C ARG A 75 -2.68 -10.00 17.51
N GLU A 76 -3.67 -10.87 17.71
CA GLU A 76 -3.75 -11.74 18.87
C GLU A 76 -2.81 -12.96 18.79
N GLN A 77 -2.73 -13.60 17.62
CA GLN A 77 -2.07 -14.89 17.49
C GLN A 77 -0.63 -14.81 16.99
N VAL A 78 -0.30 -13.81 16.16
CA VAL A 78 1.02 -13.65 15.56
C VAL A 78 1.84 -12.60 16.30
N PHE A 79 1.35 -11.37 16.38
CA PHE A 79 2.09 -10.26 16.99
C PHE A 79 1.92 -10.23 18.51
N ARG A 80 0.79 -10.66 19.03
CA ARG A 80 0.40 -10.52 20.45
C ARG A 80 0.51 -9.07 20.90
N ALA A 81 0.03 -8.17 20.05
CA ALA A 81 0.15 -6.74 20.15
C ALA A 81 -1.22 -6.05 20.25
N SER A 82 -1.29 -4.95 20.98
CA SER A 82 -2.46 -4.08 21.06
C SER A 82 -2.68 -3.33 19.73
N ARG A 83 -3.84 -2.66 19.58
CA ARG A 83 -4.11 -1.78 18.44
C ARG A 83 -3.10 -0.65 18.36
N GLU A 84 -2.74 -0.04 19.49
CA GLU A 84 -1.78 1.05 19.61
C GLU A 84 -0.40 0.62 19.12
N GLU A 85 0.09 -0.55 19.53
CA GLU A 85 1.38 -1.10 19.10
C GLU A 85 1.40 -1.37 17.58
N ILE A 86 0.29 -1.82 17.01
CA ILE A 86 0.15 -2.01 15.54
C ILE A 86 0.13 -0.66 14.80
N ILE A 87 -0.50 0.38 15.37
CA ILE A 87 -0.45 1.74 14.82
C ILE A 87 0.99 2.28 14.86
N GLU A 88 1.72 2.07 15.97
CA GLU A 88 3.13 2.49 16.08
C GLU A 88 4.00 1.87 14.98
N ILE A 89 3.79 0.59 14.65
CA ILE A 89 4.48 -0.07 13.53
C ILE A 89 4.18 0.65 12.21
N ALA A 90 2.91 0.94 11.92
CA ALA A 90 2.50 1.61 10.69
C ALA A 90 3.06 3.04 10.57
N VAL A 91 2.92 3.83 11.62
CA VAL A 91 3.37 5.22 11.70
C VAL A 91 4.89 5.32 11.63
N SER A 92 5.62 4.41 12.30
CA SER A 92 7.08 4.33 12.20
C SER A 92 7.52 4.06 10.76
N GLY A 93 6.90 3.08 10.08
CA GLY A 93 7.17 2.81 8.67
C GLY A 93 6.84 3.98 7.75
N ALA A 94 5.70 4.63 7.97
CA ALA A 94 5.29 5.81 7.21
C ALA A 94 6.28 6.98 7.36
N SER A 95 6.78 7.22 8.57
CA SER A 95 7.79 8.23 8.85
C SER A 95 9.12 7.91 8.15
N MET A 96 9.55 6.65 8.22
CA MET A 96 10.77 6.20 7.54
C MET A 96 10.67 6.36 6.02
N LEU A 97 9.53 6.05 5.39
CA LEU A 97 9.36 6.27 3.95
C LEU A 97 9.60 7.73 3.58
N LYS A 98 9.05 8.66 4.35
CA LYS A 98 9.23 10.10 4.15
C LYS A 98 10.68 10.52 4.29
N GLU A 99 11.37 10.06 5.34
CA GLU A 99 12.79 10.35 5.58
C GLU A 99 13.69 9.78 4.48
N TYR A 100 13.39 8.57 3.99
CA TYR A 100 14.16 7.97 2.91
C TYR A 100 13.93 8.67 1.58
N ALA A 101 12.69 9.06 1.26
CA ALA A 101 12.39 9.80 0.02
C ALA A 101 13.16 11.12 -0.07
N GLU A 102 13.35 11.83 1.06
CA GLU A 102 14.14 13.07 1.13
C GLU A 102 15.62 12.87 0.75
N LYS A 103 16.16 11.64 0.88
CA LYS A 103 17.54 11.32 0.49
C LYS A 103 17.72 11.17 -1.03
N TYR A 104 16.62 11.08 -1.79
CA TYR A 104 16.61 10.87 -3.24
C TYR A 104 15.82 11.97 -3.96
N PRO A 105 16.27 13.22 -3.92
CA PRO A 105 15.51 14.38 -4.41
C PRO A 105 15.27 14.38 -5.93
N ASP A 106 16.04 13.58 -6.68
CA ASP A 106 15.89 13.44 -8.14
C ASP A 106 14.80 12.43 -8.53
N SER A 107 14.22 11.73 -7.57
CA SER A 107 13.17 10.73 -7.76
C SER A 107 11.83 11.25 -7.25
N ASN A 108 10.75 10.94 -7.98
CA ASN A 108 9.39 11.27 -7.57
C ASN A 108 8.74 10.04 -6.92
N PHE A 109 8.46 10.13 -5.62
CA PHE A 109 7.85 9.05 -4.85
C PHE A 109 6.39 9.36 -4.51
N THR A 110 5.52 8.40 -4.76
CA THR A 110 4.16 8.34 -4.22
C THR A 110 4.11 7.25 -3.17
N PHE A 111 3.40 7.48 -2.07
CA PHE A 111 3.28 6.49 -1.01
C PHE A 111 1.91 5.80 -1.05
N GLU A 112 1.94 4.49 -0.90
CA GLU A 112 0.75 3.66 -0.77
C GLU A 112 0.80 2.90 0.56
N TYR A 113 -0.34 2.81 1.24
CA TYR A 113 -0.47 2.07 2.49
C TYR A 113 -1.55 0.99 2.38
N SER A 114 -1.23 -0.21 2.87
CA SER A 114 -2.20 -1.28 3.07
C SER A 114 -2.30 -1.69 4.55
N PRO A 115 -3.47 -1.55 5.19
CA PRO A 115 -3.80 -2.33 6.37
C PRO A 115 -4.04 -3.78 5.93
N GLU A 116 -2.99 -4.61 5.93
CA GLU A 116 -3.05 -5.98 5.43
C GLU A 116 -4.11 -6.79 6.17
N SER A 117 -4.83 -7.65 5.42
CA SER A 117 -6.01 -8.36 5.92
C SER A 117 -7.14 -7.41 6.35
N PHE A 118 -7.36 -6.35 5.56
CA PHE A 118 -8.38 -5.32 5.82
C PHE A 118 -9.76 -5.93 6.08
N THR A 119 -10.19 -6.94 5.30
CA THR A 119 -11.49 -7.59 5.48
C THR A 119 -11.64 -8.35 6.81
N GLY A 120 -10.55 -8.67 7.47
CA GLY A 120 -10.51 -9.28 8.81
C GLY A 120 -10.17 -8.29 9.94
N THR A 121 -10.14 -7.00 9.63
CA THR A 121 -9.87 -5.90 10.56
C THR A 121 -11.18 -5.20 10.92
N GLU A 122 -11.37 -4.83 12.16
CA GLU A 122 -12.53 -4.04 12.59
C GLU A 122 -12.51 -2.68 11.88
N MET A 123 -13.65 -2.23 11.39
CA MET A 123 -13.72 -1.04 10.52
C MET A 123 -13.30 0.25 11.22
N ASP A 124 -13.60 0.39 12.50
CA ASP A 124 -13.12 1.50 13.32
C ASP A 124 -11.59 1.53 13.40
N PHE A 125 -10.98 0.37 13.60
CA PHE A 125 -9.53 0.24 13.68
C PHE A 125 -8.85 0.40 12.30
N ALA A 126 -9.43 -0.14 11.25
CA ALA A 126 -8.93 0.06 9.88
C ALA A 126 -8.93 1.56 9.50
N LEU A 127 -9.98 2.29 9.88
CA LEU A 127 -10.06 3.73 9.69
C LEU A 127 -9.04 4.50 10.55
N GLU A 128 -8.90 4.13 11.81
CA GLU A 128 -7.98 4.75 12.76
C GLU A 128 -6.53 4.65 12.27
N ILE A 129 -6.05 3.44 11.95
CA ILE A 129 -4.68 3.22 11.49
C ILE A 129 -4.41 3.88 10.12
N SER A 130 -5.40 3.87 9.22
CA SER A 130 -5.27 4.53 7.92
C SER A 130 -5.14 6.06 8.10
N ASN A 131 -5.97 6.66 8.95
CA ASN A 131 -5.85 8.09 9.27
C ASN A 131 -4.51 8.41 9.92
N ALA A 132 -3.99 7.56 10.83
CA ALA A 132 -2.69 7.78 11.49
C ALA A 132 -1.53 7.80 10.48
N VAL A 133 -1.54 6.91 9.49
CA VAL A 133 -0.54 6.91 8.41
C VAL A 133 -0.67 8.15 7.52
N MET A 134 -1.91 8.51 7.12
CA MET A 134 -2.15 9.69 6.28
C MET A 134 -1.80 11.00 7.01
N ASP A 135 -1.96 11.05 8.34
CA ASP A 135 -1.54 12.19 9.17
C ASP A 135 0.00 12.37 9.17
N ILE A 136 0.80 11.31 8.91
CA ILE A 136 2.26 11.41 8.71
C ILE A 136 2.60 11.94 7.31
N TRP A 137 1.95 11.38 6.28
CA TRP A 137 2.26 11.73 4.88
C TRP A 137 1.68 13.06 4.44
N GLN A 138 0.55 13.48 5.04
CA GLN A 138 -0.13 14.75 4.77
C GLN A 138 -0.37 14.97 3.26
N PRO A 139 -1.13 14.06 2.59
CA PRO A 139 -1.35 14.18 1.16
C PRO A 139 -2.08 15.47 0.79
N THR A 140 -1.73 16.00 -0.38
CA THR A 140 -2.29 17.22 -0.96
C THR A 140 -2.85 16.96 -2.35
N GLU A 141 -3.53 17.94 -2.96
CA GLU A 141 -4.04 17.83 -4.32
C GLU A 141 -2.94 17.52 -5.34
N ASP A 142 -1.77 18.14 -5.19
CA ASP A 142 -0.62 17.97 -6.08
C ASP A 142 0.22 16.72 -5.75
N HIS A 143 0.08 16.18 -4.54
CA HIS A 143 0.85 15.03 -4.06
C HIS A 143 -0.04 14.09 -3.24
N LYS A 144 -0.83 13.30 -3.97
CA LYS A 144 -1.78 12.36 -3.38
C LYS A 144 -1.08 11.14 -2.81
N ALA A 145 -1.68 10.54 -1.76
CA ALA A 145 -1.33 9.22 -1.28
C ALA A 145 -2.35 8.18 -1.78
N ILE A 146 -1.99 6.92 -1.68
CA ILE A 146 -2.87 5.79 -2.03
C ILE A 146 -3.16 5.00 -0.76
N LEU A 147 -4.44 4.69 -0.53
CA LEU A 147 -4.87 3.73 0.48
C LEU A 147 -5.40 2.49 -0.23
N ASN A 148 -4.67 1.39 -0.10
CA ASN A 148 -5.03 0.11 -0.67
C ASN A 148 -5.76 -0.75 0.36
N LEU A 149 -6.91 -1.30 0.00
CA LEU A 149 -7.82 -2.00 0.91
C LEU A 149 -7.92 -3.49 0.48
N PRO A 150 -7.00 -4.36 0.97
CA PRO A 150 -6.91 -5.71 0.48
C PRO A 150 -7.95 -6.65 1.11
N SER A 151 -8.72 -7.32 0.27
CA SER A 151 -9.40 -8.56 0.62
C SER A 151 -8.40 -9.72 0.58
N THR A 152 -7.43 -9.71 1.51
CA THR A 152 -6.33 -10.70 1.58
C THR A 152 -6.88 -12.12 1.65
N VAL A 153 -8.00 -12.29 2.37
CA VAL A 153 -8.83 -13.48 2.33
C VAL A 153 -10.28 -13.04 2.11
N GLN A 154 -10.96 -13.65 1.16
CA GLN A 154 -12.39 -13.40 0.92
C GLN A 154 -13.24 -14.01 2.04
N MET A 155 -13.42 -13.26 3.13
CA MET A 155 -14.11 -13.73 4.34
C MET A 155 -15.63 -13.60 4.26
N SER A 156 -16.16 -12.82 3.30
CA SER A 156 -17.57 -12.47 3.21
C SER A 156 -18.06 -12.38 1.76
N MET A 157 -19.33 -12.06 1.57
CA MET A 157 -19.93 -11.81 0.26
C MET A 157 -19.47 -10.45 -0.30
N PRO A 158 -19.42 -10.28 -1.64
CA PRO A 158 -18.93 -9.07 -2.30
C PRO A 158 -19.57 -7.76 -1.84
N HIS A 159 -20.87 -7.76 -1.54
CA HIS A 159 -21.55 -6.57 -1.03
C HIS A 159 -21.05 -6.15 0.36
N VAL A 160 -20.53 -7.08 1.17
CA VAL A 160 -19.95 -6.75 2.49
C VAL A 160 -18.63 -6.03 2.28
N TYR A 161 -17.77 -6.50 1.36
CA TYR A 161 -16.56 -5.78 0.97
C TYR A 161 -16.89 -4.37 0.46
N ALA A 162 -17.87 -4.24 -0.43
CA ALA A 162 -18.33 -2.93 -0.91
C ALA A 162 -18.79 -2.00 0.23
N ASN A 163 -19.54 -2.51 1.22
CA ASN A 163 -19.93 -1.73 2.38
C ASN A 163 -18.73 -1.27 3.23
N GLN A 164 -17.69 -2.09 3.33
CA GLN A 164 -16.44 -1.74 4.00
C GLN A 164 -15.72 -0.60 3.25
N ILE A 165 -15.65 -0.67 1.92
CA ILE A 165 -15.10 0.40 1.07
C ILE A 165 -15.90 1.70 1.26
N GLU A 166 -17.23 1.63 1.18
CA GLU A 166 -18.10 2.78 1.39
C GLU A 166 -17.89 3.42 2.76
N TYR A 167 -17.75 2.60 3.81
CA TYR A 167 -17.48 3.09 5.16
C TYR A 167 -16.17 3.87 5.23
N ILE A 168 -15.09 3.32 4.68
CA ILE A 168 -13.79 4.01 4.64
C ILE A 168 -13.90 5.29 3.82
N CYS A 169 -14.46 5.26 2.62
CA CYS A 169 -14.61 6.43 1.76
C CYS A 169 -15.38 7.57 2.42
N LYS A 170 -16.41 7.26 3.22
CA LYS A 170 -17.23 8.25 3.92
C LYS A 170 -16.57 8.86 5.17
N ASN A 171 -15.67 8.14 5.81
CA ASN A 171 -15.13 8.53 7.12
C ASN A 171 -13.64 8.88 7.11
N LEU A 172 -12.92 8.58 6.03
CA LEU A 172 -11.49 8.88 5.89
C LEU A 172 -11.29 10.41 5.87
N LYS A 173 -10.37 10.90 6.71
CA LYS A 173 -9.95 12.30 6.71
C LYS A 173 -9.22 12.63 5.41
N ASN A 174 -9.34 13.87 4.94
CA ASN A 174 -8.64 14.35 3.74
C ASN A 174 -8.86 13.45 2.50
N ARG A 175 -10.08 12.89 2.39
CA ARG A 175 -10.45 11.87 1.38
C ARG A 175 -10.16 12.31 -0.06
N GLU A 176 -10.32 13.57 -0.37
CA GLU A 176 -10.11 14.18 -1.69
C GLU A 176 -8.66 14.08 -2.18
N ASN A 177 -7.71 13.98 -1.25
CA ASN A 177 -6.28 13.86 -1.54
C ASN A 177 -5.76 12.41 -1.43
N ILE A 178 -6.66 11.44 -1.26
CA ILE A 178 -6.31 10.03 -1.12
C ILE A 178 -7.00 9.22 -2.22
N LEU A 179 -6.21 8.52 -3.01
CA LEU A 179 -6.72 7.54 -3.97
C LEU A 179 -7.01 6.22 -3.24
N ILE A 180 -8.18 5.64 -3.51
CA ILE A 180 -8.50 4.30 -2.99
C ILE A 180 -8.11 3.26 -4.03
N SER A 181 -7.31 2.29 -3.61
CA SER A 181 -6.96 1.11 -4.39
C SER A 181 -7.75 -0.10 -3.88
N LEU A 182 -8.42 -0.80 -4.76
CA LEU A 182 -9.12 -2.04 -4.44
C LEU A 182 -8.22 -3.23 -4.77
N HIS A 183 -8.07 -4.14 -3.81
CA HIS A 183 -7.19 -5.29 -3.95
C HIS A 183 -7.91 -6.59 -3.54
N PRO A 184 -8.90 -7.04 -4.30
CA PRO A 184 -9.59 -8.29 -4.00
C PRO A 184 -8.76 -9.49 -4.46
N HIS A 185 -8.60 -10.50 -3.58
CA HIS A 185 -8.20 -11.83 -3.96
C HIS A 185 -9.40 -12.62 -4.50
N ASN A 186 -9.17 -13.84 -4.99
CA ASN A 186 -10.19 -14.63 -5.64
C ASN A 186 -10.36 -16.03 -5.03
N ASP A 187 -10.17 -16.16 -3.71
CA ASP A 187 -10.21 -17.43 -2.97
C ASP A 187 -11.56 -18.15 -3.10
N ARG A 188 -12.64 -17.39 -3.20
CA ARG A 188 -14.01 -17.89 -3.36
C ARG A 188 -14.53 -17.81 -4.80
N GLY A 189 -13.72 -17.34 -5.74
CA GLY A 189 -14.14 -17.11 -7.12
C GLY A 189 -15.05 -15.88 -7.31
N THR A 190 -15.07 -14.93 -6.37
CA THR A 190 -15.93 -13.73 -6.40
C THR A 190 -15.13 -12.42 -6.45
N GLY A 191 -13.81 -12.47 -6.71
CA GLY A 191 -12.94 -11.31 -6.71
C GLY A 191 -13.33 -10.24 -7.75
N VAL A 192 -13.85 -10.64 -8.91
CA VAL A 192 -14.39 -9.70 -9.91
C VAL A 192 -15.59 -8.93 -9.34
N ALA A 193 -16.52 -9.63 -8.68
CA ALA A 193 -17.67 -8.98 -8.05
C ALA A 193 -17.27 -8.07 -6.89
N ASP A 194 -16.24 -8.44 -6.11
CA ASP A 194 -15.68 -7.57 -5.07
C ASP A 194 -15.15 -6.26 -5.68
N ALA A 195 -14.39 -6.35 -6.80
CA ALA A 195 -13.87 -5.18 -7.50
C ALA A 195 -14.99 -4.30 -8.08
N GLU A 196 -15.96 -4.89 -8.79
CA GLU A 196 -17.07 -4.14 -9.42
C GLU A 196 -17.94 -3.43 -8.37
N LEU A 197 -18.34 -4.13 -7.30
CA LEU A 197 -19.14 -3.53 -6.24
C LEU A 197 -18.35 -2.52 -5.41
N GLY A 198 -17.05 -2.76 -5.19
CA GLY A 198 -16.16 -1.81 -4.54
C GLY A 198 -16.05 -0.48 -5.30
N LEU A 199 -15.93 -0.53 -6.64
CA LEU A 199 -15.94 0.66 -7.50
C LEU A 199 -17.26 1.43 -7.42
N LEU A 200 -18.39 0.74 -7.25
CA LEU A 200 -19.69 1.39 -7.10
C LEU A 200 -19.89 2.02 -5.70
N ALA A 201 -19.13 1.57 -4.72
CA ALA A 201 -19.23 2.01 -3.33
C ALA A 201 -18.41 3.28 -3.01
N GLY A 202 -17.54 3.75 -3.87
CA GLY A 202 -16.73 4.94 -3.70
C GLY A 202 -15.41 4.94 -4.38
#